data_e5e0a8d83036ee9895cf8b5517c03828
#
_entry.id   e5e0a8d83036ee9895cf8b5517c03828
#
_cell.length_a   1.000
_cell.length_b   1.000
_cell.length_c   1.000
_cell.angle_alpha   90.00
_cell.angle_beta   90.00
_cell.angle_gamma   90.00
#
_symmetry.space_group_name_H-M   'P 1'
#
loop_
_entity.id
_entity.type
_entity.pdbx_description
1 polymer ?
#
loop_
_entity_poly.entity_id
_entity_poly.type
_entity_poly.pdbx_seq_one_letter_code
_entity_poly.pdbx_strand_id
1 'polypeptide(L)'
;MCIRDRRCFIPVLDDFFSIIEPKNKAVGNFGVSAINCYMAMAIVLDDMEMYKKAIDIYLYGYENGSIRYYIDGETGQCQESGRDQTHAQLGLGMMSMLCETAWKQGTDLYGVLDNRLPKGYEYTAKYNLGYDVPFKYMPELTGKYNWYEIDEVDKKEVASGQRPESRRGKFAPVYERVYNHYATR
;
A
#
# COMPACT_ATOMS: atom_id res chain seq x y z
N MET A 1 -15.48 -23.03 9.78
CA MET A 1 -15.52 -23.02 8.29
C MET A 1 -15.53 -24.45 7.77
N CYS A 2 -16.43 -24.79 6.83
CA CYS A 2 -16.58 -26.16 6.32
C CYS A 2 -15.38 -26.55 5.44
N ILE A 3 -14.98 -27.83 5.46
CA ILE A 3 -13.91 -28.38 4.58
C ILE A 3 -14.18 -28.11 3.10
N ARG A 4 -15.45 -28.03 2.71
CA ARG A 4 -15.90 -27.69 1.36
C ARG A 4 -15.47 -26.29 0.94
N ASP A 5 -15.52 -25.33 1.87
CA ASP A 5 -15.18 -23.93 1.61
C ASP A 5 -13.67 -23.76 1.38
N ARG A 6 -12.84 -24.52 2.11
CA ARG A 6 -11.38 -24.55 1.90
C ARG A 6 -11.01 -25.00 0.49
N ARG A 7 -11.69 -26.02 -0.06
CA ARG A 7 -11.44 -26.54 -1.42
C ARG A 7 -11.80 -25.56 -2.53
N CYS A 8 -12.75 -24.67 -2.29
CA CYS A 8 -13.10 -23.63 -3.26
C CYS A 8 -12.09 -22.47 -3.29
N PHE A 9 -11.44 -22.21 -2.15
CA PHE A 9 -10.46 -21.12 -2.04
C PHE A 9 -9.04 -21.49 -2.48
N ILE A 10 -8.65 -22.77 -2.40
CA ILE A 10 -7.28 -23.20 -2.75
C ILE A 10 -6.86 -22.82 -4.18
N PRO A 11 -7.68 -23.02 -5.24
CA PRO A 11 -7.30 -22.60 -6.58
C PRO A 11 -7.12 -21.08 -6.73
N VAL A 12 -7.96 -20.28 -6.03
CA VAL A 12 -7.83 -18.83 -5.98
C VAL A 12 -6.55 -18.42 -5.25
N LEU A 13 -6.16 -19.18 -4.23
CA LEU A 13 -4.90 -19.01 -3.51
C LEU A 13 -3.69 -19.17 -4.41
N ASP A 14 -3.66 -20.22 -5.23
CA ASP A 14 -2.52 -20.52 -6.11
C ASP A 14 -2.30 -19.39 -7.13
N ASP A 15 -3.35 -18.83 -7.69
CA ASP A 15 -3.27 -17.68 -8.57
C ASP A 15 -2.74 -16.43 -7.83
N PHE A 16 -3.17 -16.18 -6.60
CA PHE A 16 -2.66 -15.08 -5.78
C PHE A 16 -1.24 -15.33 -5.26
N PHE A 17 -0.88 -16.56 -4.94
CA PHE A 17 0.48 -16.92 -4.57
C PHE A 17 1.46 -16.59 -5.68
N SER A 18 1.08 -16.81 -6.94
CA SER A 18 1.91 -16.44 -8.08
C SER A 18 2.20 -14.95 -8.17
N ILE A 19 1.31 -14.10 -7.64
CA ILE A 19 1.45 -12.64 -7.59
C ILE A 19 2.30 -12.19 -6.38
N ILE A 20 2.23 -12.92 -5.26
CA ILE A 20 2.93 -12.59 -4.01
C ILE A 20 4.33 -13.20 -3.97
N GLU A 21 4.58 -14.27 -4.70
CA GLU A 21 5.91 -14.87 -4.75
C GLU A 21 6.94 -13.92 -5.38
N PRO A 22 8.20 -13.93 -4.86
CA PRO A 22 9.26 -13.02 -5.30
C PRO A 22 9.58 -13.07 -6.81
N LYS A 23 9.11 -14.10 -7.51
CA LYS A 23 9.31 -14.28 -8.95
C LYS A 23 8.39 -13.42 -9.81
N ASN A 24 7.23 -13.06 -9.31
CA ASN A 24 6.24 -12.24 -10.01
C ASN A 24 6.10 -10.91 -9.27
N LYS A 25 6.93 -9.98 -9.61
CA LYS A 25 7.10 -8.65 -9.02
C LYS A 25 5.83 -7.79 -9.10
N ALA A 26 4.85 -8.08 -8.24
CA ALA A 26 3.74 -7.17 -8.05
C ALA A 26 4.25 -5.92 -7.32
N VAL A 27 4.16 -4.77 -7.96
CA VAL A 27 4.69 -3.50 -7.46
C VAL A 27 3.56 -2.54 -7.11
N GLY A 28 3.87 -1.57 -6.26
CA GLY A 28 2.94 -0.53 -5.89
C GLY A 28 1.64 -1.06 -5.31
N ASN A 29 0.54 -0.50 -5.74
CA ASN A 29 -0.80 -0.86 -5.27
C ASN A 29 -1.17 -2.33 -5.49
N PHE A 30 -0.71 -2.94 -6.58
CA PHE A 30 -0.94 -4.36 -6.84
C PHE A 30 -0.29 -5.24 -5.78
N GLY A 31 0.96 -4.93 -5.39
CA GLY A 31 1.65 -5.63 -4.32
C GLY A 31 0.93 -5.51 -2.99
N VAL A 32 0.52 -4.30 -2.61
CA VAL A 32 -0.26 -4.07 -1.38
C VAL A 32 -1.58 -4.83 -1.40
N SER A 33 -2.29 -4.80 -2.53
CA SER A 33 -3.56 -5.51 -2.72
C SER A 33 -3.39 -7.02 -2.55
N ALA A 34 -2.33 -7.59 -3.14
CA ALA A 34 -2.02 -9.00 -3.02
C ALA A 34 -1.76 -9.43 -1.56
N ILE A 35 -0.97 -8.65 -0.82
CA ILE A 35 -0.70 -8.93 0.60
C ILE A 35 -1.99 -8.87 1.42
N ASN A 36 -2.86 -7.90 1.13
CA ASN A 36 -4.17 -7.76 1.78
C ASN A 36 -5.06 -9.00 1.57
N CYS A 37 -5.16 -9.45 0.32
CA CYS A 37 -5.86 -10.68 -0.03
C CYS A 37 -5.28 -11.89 0.70
N TYR A 38 -3.97 -12.01 0.71
CA TYR A 38 -3.27 -13.13 1.35
C TYR A 38 -3.56 -13.19 2.84
N MET A 39 -3.51 -12.05 3.53
CA MET A 39 -3.86 -11.96 4.95
C MET A 39 -5.34 -12.32 5.21
N ALA A 40 -6.25 -11.79 4.39
CA ALA A 40 -7.67 -12.10 4.53
C ALA A 40 -7.96 -13.59 4.35
N MET A 41 -7.30 -14.23 3.38
CA MET A 41 -7.43 -15.67 3.16
C MET A 41 -6.86 -16.49 4.31
N ALA A 42 -5.73 -16.09 4.88
CA ALA A 42 -5.16 -16.74 6.06
C ALA A 42 -6.16 -16.79 7.22
N ILE A 43 -6.87 -15.67 7.45
CA ILE A 43 -7.90 -15.58 8.48
C ILE A 43 -9.10 -16.49 8.16
N VAL A 44 -9.60 -16.47 6.93
CA VAL A 44 -10.70 -17.31 6.49
C VAL A 44 -10.38 -18.80 6.59
N LEU A 45 -9.13 -19.16 6.31
CA LEU A 45 -8.64 -20.55 6.38
C LEU A 45 -8.27 -20.98 7.82
N ASP A 46 -8.22 -20.03 8.76
CA ASP A 46 -7.70 -20.27 10.11
C ASP A 46 -6.26 -20.80 10.06
N ASP A 47 -5.44 -20.22 9.17
CA ASP A 47 -4.06 -20.59 8.94
C ASP A 47 -3.10 -19.55 9.53
N MET A 48 -2.59 -19.88 10.72
CA MET A 48 -1.70 -18.99 11.47
C MET A 48 -0.32 -18.83 10.82
N GLU A 49 0.17 -19.85 10.12
CA GLU A 49 1.47 -19.76 9.42
C GLU A 49 1.35 -18.81 8.23
N MET A 50 0.29 -18.96 7.45
CA MET A 50 -0.05 -18.06 6.36
C MET A 50 -0.26 -16.62 6.85
N TYR A 51 -0.92 -16.44 7.99
CA TYR A 51 -1.12 -15.12 8.60
C TYR A 51 0.20 -14.45 8.99
N LYS A 52 1.11 -15.16 9.67
CA LYS A 52 2.45 -14.69 10.00
C LYS A 52 3.26 -14.34 8.75
N LYS A 53 3.19 -15.18 7.73
CA LYS A 53 3.85 -14.92 6.44
C LYS A 53 3.31 -13.63 5.77
N ALA A 54 2.00 -13.37 5.87
CA ALA A 54 1.42 -12.11 5.37
C ALA A 54 2.04 -10.89 6.07
N ILE A 55 2.20 -10.96 7.39
CA ILE A 55 2.84 -9.90 8.17
C ILE A 55 4.29 -9.72 7.76
N ASP A 56 5.05 -10.80 7.62
CA ASP A 56 6.45 -10.74 7.21
C ASP A 56 6.62 -10.13 5.82
N ILE A 57 5.75 -10.49 4.87
CA ILE A 57 5.75 -9.89 3.53
C ILE A 57 5.40 -8.40 3.61
N TYR A 58 4.40 -8.03 4.40
CA TYR A 58 4.04 -6.62 4.59
C TYR A 58 5.19 -5.78 5.16
N LEU A 59 5.92 -6.32 6.15
CA LEU A 59 7.00 -5.59 6.81
C LEU A 59 8.32 -5.61 6.01
N TYR A 60 8.69 -6.75 5.45
CA TYR A 60 10.04 -7.04 4.98
C TYR A 60 10.11 -7.64 3.58
N GLY A 61 8.98 -7.78 2.90
CA GLY A 61 8.96 -8.29 1.53
C GLY A 61 9.88 -7.51 0.60
N TYR A 62 10.40 -8.16 -0.43
CA TYR A 62 11.32 -7.55 -1.39
C TYR A 62 10.65 -6.60 -2.37
N GLU A 63 9.32 -6.66 -2.43
CA GLU A 63 8.57 -5.96 -3.45
C GLU A 63 7.99 -4.64 -2.93
N ASN A 64 7.72 -3.77 -3.85
CA ASN A 64 7.23 -2.42 -3.60
C ASN A 64 5.85 -2.38 -2.91
N GLY A 65 5.19 -3.52 -2.71
CA GLY A 65 3.99 -3.64 -1.91
C GLY A 65 4.23 -3.70 -0.41
N SER A 66 5.44 -4.03 0.04
CA SER A 66 5.75 -3.99 1.47
C SER A 66 5.90 -2.55 1.95
N ILE A 67 5.50 -2.30 3.20
CA ILE A 67 5.53 -0.94 3.77
C ILE A 67 6.94 -0.33 3.74
N ARG A 68 7.97 -1.16 3.90
CA ARG A 68 9.38 -0.74 3.89
C ARG A 68 9.79 -0.10 2.57
N TYR A 69 9.29 -0.61 1.45
CA TYR A 69 9.61 -0.12 0.12
C TYR A 69 8.55 0.83 -0.42
N TYR A 70 7.30 0.68 0.00
CA TYR A 70 6.22 1.51 -0.47
C TYR A 70 6.25 2.93 0.09
N ILE A 71 6.69 3.12 1.34
CA ILE A 71 6.78 4.41 2.01
C ILE A 71 8.23 4.68 2.43
N ASP A 72 8.78 5.80 2.01
CA ASP A 72 10.07 6.26 2.48
C ASP A 72 10.04 6.58 3.98
N GLY A 73 10.99 6.02 4.72
CA GLY A 73 11.00 6.13 6.19
C GLY A 73 11.36 7.49 6.72
N GLU A 74 12.05 8.29 5.93
CA GLU A 74 12.51 9.62 6.29
C GLU A 74 11.46 10.68 5.97
N THR A 75 10.97 10.71 4.75
CA THR A 75 10.09 11.75 4.24
C THR A 75 8.61 11.41 4.35
N GLY A 76 8.25 10.12 4.35
CA GLY A 76 6.88 9.66 4.21
C GLY A 76 6.40 9.60 2.75
N GLN A 77 7.24 9.96 1.77
CA GLN A 77 6.88 9.84 0.37
C GLN A 77 6.51 8.40 0.04
N CYS A 78 5.33 8.18 -0.52
CA CYS A 78 4.98 6.86 -1.00
C CYS A 78 5.40 6.67 -2.46
N GLN A 79 5.57 5.42 -2.85
CA GLN A 79 6.05 5.01 -4.15
C GLN A 79 5.27 5.62 -5.31
N GLU A 80 3.98 5.77 -5.17
CA GLU A 80 3.09 6.29 -6.22
C GLU A 80 2.98 7.84 -6.19
N SER A 81 3.70 8.52 -5.29
CA SER A 81 3.59 9.98 -5.12
C SER A 81 3.95 10.76 -6.37
N GLY A 82 4.90 10.26 -7.16
CA GLY A 82 5.30 10.87 -8.44
C GLY A 82 4.39 10.55 -9.60
N ARG A 83 3.52 9.55 -9.45
CA ARG A 83 2.60 9.12 -10.49
C ARG A 83 1.33 9.96 -10.49
N ASP A 84 0.51 9.80 -9.48
CA ASP A 84 -0.72 10.57 -9.27
C ASP A 84 -1.24 10.39 -7.84
N GLN A 85 -2.12 11.31 -7.43
CA GLN A 85 -2.64 11.30 -6.07
C GLN A 85 -3.73 10.25 -5.83
N THR A 86 -4.36 9.74 -6.87
CA THR A 86 -5.32 8.64 -6.77
C THR A 86 -4.63 7.35 -6.38
N HIS A 87 -3.54 6.99 -7.07
CA HIS A 87 -2.80 5.77 -6.77
C HIS A 87 -2.02 5.88 -5.45
N ALA A 88 -1.48 7.06 -5.11
CA ALA A 88 -0.84 7.30 -3.82
C ALA A 88 -1.81 7.02 -2.66
N GLN A 89 -3.00 7.61 -2.70
CA GLN A 89 -4.01 7.41 -1.66
C GLN A 89 -4.62 6.01 -1.68
N LEU A 90 -4.77 5.39 -2.85
CA LEU A 90 -5.24 4.01 -2.98
C LEU A 90 -4.30 3.04 -2.24
N GLY A 91 -3.00 3.15 -2.46
CA GLY A 91 -2.03 2.28 -1.79
C GLY A 91 -2.01 2.47 -0.27
N LEU A 92 -2.03 3.72 0.21
CA LEU A 92 -2.15 4.02 1.63
C LEU A 92 -3.44 3.46 2.22
N GLY A 93 -4.56 3.60 1.51
CA GLY A 93 -5.85 3.04 1.90
C GLY A 93 -5.83 1.51 2.03
N MET A 94 -5.19 0.84 1.09
CA MET A 94 -5.00 -0.62 1.13
C MET A 94 -4.09 -1.04 2.30
N MET A 95 -3.02 -0.30 2.58
CA MET A 95 -2.16 -0.57 3.75
C MET A 95 -2.91 -0.39 5.06
N SER A 96 -3.70 0.67 5.19
CA SER A 96 -4.51 0.86 6.40
C SER A 96 -5.60 -0.20 6.55
N MET A 97 -6.13 -0.74 5.43
CA MET A 97 -7.05 -1.87 5.47
C MET A 97 -6.39 -3.13 6.01
N LEU A 98 -5.16 -3.41 5.57
CA LEU A 98 -4.35 -4.52 6.08
C LEU A 98 -4.09 -4.36 7.60
N CYS A 99 -3.68 -3.16 8.02
CA CYS A 99 -3.44 -2.86 9.44
C CYS A 99 -4.72 -3.04 10.27
N GLU A 100 -5.88 -2.59 9.78
CA GLU A 100 -7.17 -2.78 10.46
C GLU A 100 -7.56 -4.27 10.54
N THR A 101 -7.31 -5.02 9.48
CA THR A 101 -7.53 -6.47 9.47
C THR A 101 -6.67 -7.16 10.54
N ALA A 102 -5.38 -6.83 10.60
CA ALA A 102 -4.47 -7.37 11.62
C ALA A 102 -4.86 -6.92 13.03
N TRP A 103 -5.27 -5.66 13.19
CA TRP A 103 -5.75 -5.12 14.47
C TRP A 103 -6.93 -5.90 15.03
N LYS A 104 -7.90 -6.26 14.17
CA LYS A 104 -9.03 -7.12 14.55
C LYS A 104 -8.62 -8.53 14.97
N GLN A 105 -7.41 -8.97 14.60
CA GLN A 105 -6.82 -10.25 15.04
C GLN A 105 -5.88 -10.07 16.24
N GLY A 106 -5.83 -8.87 16.84
CA GLY A 106 -4.99 -8.58 17.99
C GLY A 106 -3.53 -8.20 17.67
N THR A 107 -3.21 -7.94 16.40
CA THR A 107 -1.87 -7.53 15.96
C THR A 107 -1.87 -6.08 15.49
N ASP A 108 -1.18 -5.20 16.20
CA ASP A 108 -1.07 -3.79 15.79
C ASP A 108 0.07 -3.58 14.80
N LEU A 109 -0.28 -3.24 13.57
CA LEU A 109 0.66 -2.92 12.51
C LEU A 109 0.69 -1.44 12.13
N TYR A 110 -0.12 -0.59 12.76
CA TYR A 110 -0.20 0.82 12.40
C TYR A 110 1.08 1.60 12.69
N GLY A 111 1.70 1.36 13.85
CA GLY A 111 2.89 2.06 14.32
C GLY A 111 4.22 1.42 13.92
N VAL A 112 4.20 0.36 13.11
CA VAL A 112 5.42 -0.37 12.75
C VAL A 112 6.43 0.49 11.98
N LEU A 113 7.72 0.13 12.06
CA LEU A 113 8.81 0.79 11.36
C LEU A 113 8.80 2.32 11.57
N ASP A 114 8.72 2.72 12.82
CA ASP A 114 8.75 4.12 13.24
C ASP A 114 7.59 4.94 12.64
N ASN A 115 6.37 4.46 12.82
CA ASN A 115 5.15 5.09 12.34
C ASN A 115 5.14 5.35 10.82
N ARG A 116 5.68 4.42 10.05
CA ARG A 116 5.86 4.61 8.61
C ARG A 116 4.55 4.86 7.86
N LEU A 117 3.48 4.15 8.22
CA LEU A 117 2.17 4.36 7.61
C LEU A 117 1.59 5.76 7.91
N PRO A 118 1.53 6.24 9.18
CA PRO A 118 1.15 7.62 9.48
C PRO A 118 1.99 8.67 8.75
N LYS A 119 3.30 8.50 8.66
CA LYS A 119 4.17 9.40 7.88
C LYS A 119 3.73 9.49 6.40
N GLY A 120 3.37 8.35 5.79
CA GLY A 120 2.86 8.33 4.41
C GLY A 120 1.55 9.10 4.26
N TYR A 121 0.65 8.97 5.21
CA TYR A 121 -0.60 9.72 5.24
C TYR A 121 -0.36 11.22 5.44
N GLU A 122 0.54 11.58 6.36
CA GLU A 122 0.89 12.99 6.62
C GLU A 122 1.51 13.65 5.40
N TYR A 123 2.48 13.00 4.76
CA TYR A 123 3.10 13.48 3.53
C TYR A 123 2.06 13.74 2.43
N THR A 124 1.20 12.75 2.18
CA THR A 124 0.19 12.82 1.13
C THR A 124 -0.88 13.86 1.44
N ALA A 125 -1.30 13.98 2.70
CA ALA A 125 -2.23 15.00 3.15
C ALA A 125 -1.66 16.41 3.01
N LYS A 126 -0.42 16.64 3.47
CA LYS A 126 0.27 17.93 3.32
C LYS A 126 0.34 18.37 1.86
N TYR A 127 0.76 17.46 0.97
CA TYR A 127 0.81 17.76 -0.45
C TYR A 127 -0.56 18.17 -0.99
N ASN A 128 -1.60 17.41 -0.70
CA ASN A 128 -2.95 17.69 -1.21
C ASN A 128 -3.60 18.93 -0.57
N LEU A 129 -3.18 19.33 0.64
CA LEU A 129 -3.57 20.57 1.28
C LEU A 129 -2.85 21.83 0.72
N GLY A 130 -1.90 21.66 -0.17
CA GLY A 130 -1.20 22.76 -0.81
C GLY A 130 0.18 23.07 -0.22
N TYR A 131 0.65 22.32 0.76
CA TYR A 131 2.00 22.49 1.31
C TYR A 131 3.06 21.86 0.42
N ASP A 132 4.22 22.48 0.36
CA ASP A 132 5.37 21.88 -0.28
C ASP A 132 5.91 20.72 0.56
N VAL A 133 6.23 19.63 -0.10
CA VAL A 133 6.81 18.43 0.50
C VAL A 133 8.07 18.03 -0.27
N PRO A 134 9.08 17.47 0.41
CA PRO A 134 10.27 17.00 -0.28
C PRO A 134 9.91 15.85 -1.22
N PHE A 135 10.41 15.88 -2.43
CA PHE A 135 10.29 14.79 -3.38
C PHE A 135 11.68 14.27 -3.73
N LYS A 136 11.88 12.97 -3.61
CA LYS A 136 13.12 12.32 -4.05
C LYS A 136 12.83 11.19 -5.00
N TYR A 137 13.72 11.00 -5.94
CA TYR A 137 13.71 9.86 -6.83
C TYR A 137 14.16 8.60 -6.07
N MET A 138 13.49 7.48 -6.30
CA MET A 138 13.74 6.20 -5.64
C MET A 138 14.14 5.12 -6.67
N PRO A 139 15.36 5.16 -7.21
CA PRO A 139 15.79 4.29 -8.31
C PRO A 139 15.94 2.82 -7.92
N GLU A 140 16.08 2.54 -6.63
CA GLU A 140 16.20 1.18 -6.08
C GLU A 140 14.90 0.39 -6.13
N LEU A 141 13.79 1.05 -6.39
CA LEU A 141 12.51 0.37 -6.54
C LEU A 141 12.41 -0.23 -7.94
N THR A 142 12.25 -1.54 -7.99
CA THR A 142 12.26 -2.29 -9.23
C THR A 142 10.86 -2.43 -9.82
N GLY A 143 10.76 -2.53 -11.13
CA GLY A 143 9.54 -2.88 -11.84
C GLY A 143 9.10 -1.88 -12.90
N LYS A 144 8.06 -2.25 -13.61
CA LYS A 144 7.43 -1.50 -14.70
C LYS A 144 6.96 -0.10 -14.30
N TYR A 145 6.87 0.15 -13.01
CA TYR A 145 6.26 1.32 -12.41
C TYR A 145 7.24 2.10 -11.53
N ASN A 146 8.48 2.23 -11.99
CA ASN A 146 9.46 3.16 -11.44
C ASN A 146 9.11 4.60 -11.82
N TRP A 147 7.97 5.09 -11.37
CA TRP A 147 7.32 6.33 -11.82
C TRP A 147 7.71 7.52 -10.98
N TYR A 148 8.94 7.60 -10.68
CA TYR A 148 9.46 8.59 -9.74
C TYR A 148 9.89 9.85 -10.42
N GLU A 149 10.04 9.80 -11.72
CA GLU A 149 10.03 10.97 -12.55
C GLU A 149 8.67 11.07 -13.21
N ILE A 150 7.96 12.15 -12.95
CA ILE A 150 6.92 12.60 -13.84
C ILE A 150 7.62 12.77 -15.19
N ASP A 151 7.39 11.86 -16.12
CA ASP A 151 7.98 11.98 -17.43
C ASP A 151 7.47 13.23 -18.15
N GLU A 152 8.07 13.57 -19.28
CA GLU A 152 7.69 14.79 -20.00
C GLU A 152 6.24 14.72 -20.55
N VAL A 153 5.71 13.52 -20.73
CA VAL A 153 4.30 13.31 -21.13
C VAL A 153 3.38 13.62 -19.96
N ASP A 154 3.69 13.09 -18.78
CA ASP A 154 2.91 13.35 -17.56
C ASP A 154 2.94 14.84 -17.19
N LYS A 155 4.08 15.51 -17.31
CA LYS A 155 4.18 16.96 -17.12
C LYS A 155 3.28 17.74 -18.07
N LYS A 156 3.25 17.35 -19.36
CA LYS A 156 2.38 17.97 -20.36
C LYS A 156 0.91 17.71 -20.08
N GLU A 157 0.54 16.49 -19.72
CA GLU A 157 -0.83 16.13 -19.40
C GLU A 157 -1.33 16.86 -18.14
N VAL A 158 -0.49 16.95 -17.09
CA VAL A 158 -0.82 17.73 -15.90
C VAL A 158 -0.98 19.21 -16.24
N ALA A 159 -0.07 19.76 -17.04
CA ALA A 159 -0.14 21.16 -17.46
C ALA A 159 -1.37 21.46 -18.35
N SER A 160 -1.77 20.52 -19.21
CA SER A 160 -2.96 20.64 -20.07
C SER A 160 -4.27 20.41 -19.31
N GLY A 161 -4.21 19.88 -18.10
CA GLY A 161 -5.40 19.53 -17.32
C GLY A 161 -6.11 18.26 -17.75
N GLN A 162 -5.47 17.42 -18.53
CA GLN A 162 -6.06 16.18 -19.07
C GLN A 162 -6.13 15.04 -18.05
N ARG A 163 -5.30 15.07 -16.98
CA ARG A 163 -5.36 14.11 -15.86
C ARG A 163 -5.84 14.77 -14.58
N PRO A 164 -7.15 14.99 -14.42
CA PRO A 164 -7.67 15.61 -13.21
C PRO A 164 -7.39 14.78 -11.93
N GLU A 165 -7.27 13.46 -12.05
CA GLU A 165 -6.95 12.53 -10.96
C GLU A 165 -5.51 12.64 -10.45
N SER A 166 -4.57 13.12 -11.25
CA SER A 166 -3.19 13.34 -10.83
C SER A 166 -3.00 14.64 -10.04
N ARG A 167 -4.02 15.49 -10.03
CA ARG A 167 -3.94 16.83 -9.46
C ARG A 167 -3.92 16.82 -7.95
N ARG A 168 -3.08 17.72 -7.44
CA ARG A 168 -3.09 18.17 -6.04
C ARG A 168 -4.48 18.66 -5.62
N GLY A 169 -4.86 18.37 -4.36
CA GLY A 169 -6.12 18.84 -3.78
C GLY A 169 -7.28 17.86 -3.86
N LYS A 170 -7.05 16.65 -4.34
CA LYS A 170 -8.05 15.58 -4.29
C LYS A 170 -7.83 14.69 -3.07
N PHE A 171 -8.91 14.46 -2.32
CA PHE A 171 -8.91 13.58 -1.17
C PHE A 171 -9.81 12.37 -1.42
N ALA A 172 -9.24 11.17 -1.29
CA ALA A 172 -9.99 9.93 -1.22
C ALA A 172 -10.44 9.66 0.23
N PRO A 173 -11.54 8.91 0.46
CA PRO A 173 -12.03 8.60 1.81
C PRO A 173 -11.19 7.49 2.47
N VAL A 174 -9.90 7.74 2.69
CA VAL A 174 -8.95 6.75 3.22
C VAL A 174 -8.33 7.16 4.55
N TYR A 175 -8.55 8.39 4.99
CA TYR A 175 -7.87 8.98 6.15
C TYR A 175 -8.53 8.61 7.48
N GLU A 176 -9.84 8.44 7.52
CA GLU A 176 -10.60 8.22 8.75
C GLU A 176 -10.16 6.96 9.50
N ARG A 177 -9.77 5.91 8.78
CA ARG A 177 -9.34 4.65 9.43
C ARG A 177 -8.10 4.84 10.27
N VAL A 178 -7.09 5.52 9.73
CA VAL A 178 -5.85 5.81 10.48
C VAL A 178 -6.13 6.83 11.57
N TYR A 179 -6.89 7.88 11.28
CA TYR A 179 -7.27 8.86 12.28
C TYR A 179 -7.97 8.22 13.48
N ASN A 180 -8.98 7.39 13.24
CA ASN A 180 -9.73 6.72 14.30
C ASN A 180 -8.86 5.79 15.14
N HIS A 181 -7.91 5.09 14.51
CA HIS A 181 -6.97 4.23 15.25
C HIS A 181 -6.15 5.01 16.28
N TYR A 182 -5.69 6.21 15.93
CA TYR A 182 -4.89 7.04 16.85
C TYR A 182 -5.72 7.95 17.76
N ALA A 183 -6.90 8.41 17.33
CA ALA A 183 -7.75 9.28 18.12
C ALA A 183 -8.47 8.58 19.28
N THR A 184 -8.61 7.26 19.24
CA THR A 184 -9.28 6.45 20.27
C THR A 184 -8.33 5.88 21.32
N ARG A 185 -7.08 6.27 21.30
CA ARG A 185 -6.01 5.94 22.26
C ARG A 185 -5.65 7.21 23.06
#